data_c7fcb9323c83731ae0f242c41e355c63
#
_entry.id   c7fcb9323c83731ae0f242c41e355c63
#
_cell.length_a   1.000
_cell.length_b   1.000
_cell.length_c   1.000
_cell.angle_alpha   90.00
_cell.angle_beta   90.00
_cell.angle_gamma   90.00
#
_symmetry.space_group_name_H-M   'P 1'
#
loop_
_entity.id
_entity.type
_entity.pdbx_description
1 polymer ?
#
loop_
_entity_poly.entity_id
_entity_poly.type
_entity_poly.pdbx_seq_one_letter_code
_entity_poly.pdbx_strand_id
1 'polypeptide(L)'
;MLHESWHHSPKKMSSERLHINEIFYSIQGESTHAGRPCVFVRLTGCNLRCKWCDTEYAFYEGNRMSISEVAEKIRGYRCDLVEVTGGEPLLQEGVYPLTEAMLEAGATVMIETSGAVDVSKLDPRVIKIMDLKCPGSGECERNLWSNLDHLTMRDEIKFVVADRADYEWARDAIVTRELPRRAGALLLSPVHGQLEPAALASWILEDRLPARMQLQMHKQIWPDISRGV
;
A
#
# COMPACT_ATOMS: atom_id res chain seq x y z
N MET A 1 20.68 21.27 -7.72
CA MET A 1 21.70 20.40 -7.14
C MET A 1 21.00 19.38 -6.26
N LEU A 2 20.36 18.35 -6.85
CA LEU A 2 19.60 17.31 -6.14
C LEU A 2 19.72 16.01 -6.94
N HIS A 3 20.90 15.34 -7.05
CA HIS A 3 20.97 14.04 -7.72
C HIS A 3 22.32 13.31 -7.56
N GLU A 4 22.97 13.38 -6.38
CA GLU A 4 24.23 12.64 -6.16
C GLU A 4 24.13 11.43 -5.22
N SER A 5 22.94 11.08 -4.71
CA SER A 5 22.79 10.04 -3.68
C SER A 5 22.72 8.58 -4.19
N TRP A 6 22.65 8.34 -5.50
CA TRP A 6 22.47 7.00 -6.08
C TRP A 6 23.78 6.25 -6.42
N HIS A 7 24.93 6.63 -5.85
CA HIS A 7 26.26 6.14 -6.27
C HIS A 7 26.88 5.05 -5.39
N HIS A 8 26.12 4.29 -4.60
CA HIS A 8 26.69 3.11 -3.94
C HIS A 8 26.51 1.89 -4.84
N SER A 9 27.66 1.26 -5.19
CA SER A 9 27.66 -0.03 -5.91
C SER A 9 26.89 -1.07 -5.10
N PRO A 10 25.90 -1.76 -5.68
CA PRO A 10 25.09 -2.71 -4.93
C PRO A 10 25.96 -3.87 -4.42
N LYS A 11 25.83 -4.20 -3.13
CA LYS A 11 26.17 -5.53 -2.63
C LYS A 11 25.57 -6.55 -3.60
N LYS A 12 26.25 -7.70 -3.78
CA LYS A 12 25.81 -8.79 -4.66
C LYS A 12 24.32 -9.06 -4.48
N MET A 13 23.50 -8.53 -5.41
CA MET A 13 22.04 -8.63 -5.32
C MET A 13 21.64 -10.11 -5.50
N SER A 14 20.64 -10.54 -4.72
CA SER A 14 20.08 -11.88 -4.74
C SER A 14 19.71 -12.33 -6.17
N SER A 15 19.93 -13.60 -6.48
CA SER A 15 19.46 -14.23 -7.72
C SER A 15 17.95 -14.48 -7.72
N GLU A 16 17.27 -14.09 -6.66
CA GLU A 16 15.82 -14.20 -6.53
C GLU A 16 15.10 -13.40 -7.61
N ARG A 17 14.00 -13.97 -8.06
CA ARG A 17 13.14 -13.36 -9.08
C ARG A 17 11.79 -13.02 -8.49
N LEU A 18 11.32 -11.82 -8.84
CA LEU A 18 9.97 -11.36 -8.55
C LEU A 18 9.07 -11.54 -9.77
N HIS A 19 7.83 -11.86 -9.53
CA HIS A 19 6.79 -11.83 -10.55
C HIS A 19 6.17 -10.43 -10.53
N ILE A 20 6.55 -9.61 -11.49
CA ILE A 20 6.17 -8.20 -11.60
C ILE A 20 5.02 -8.07 -12.59
N ASN A 21 3.92 -7.46 -12.16
CA ASN A 21 2.81 -7.11 -13.04
C ASN A 21 3.15 -5.85 -13.84
N GLU A 22 3.51 -4.76 -13.15
CA GLU A 22 3.88 -3.49 -13.79
C GLU A 22 4.87 -2.70 -12.92
N ILE A 23 5.66 -1.83 -13.56
CA ILE A 23 6.47 -0.80 -12.91
C ILE A 23 6.20 0.50 -13.66
N PHE A 24 5.69 1.51 -12.95
CA PHE A 24 5.30 2.77 -13.55
C PHE A 24 5.58 3.97 -12.64
N TYR A 25 5.57 5.16 -13.22
CA TYR A 25 5.79 6.42 -12.51
C TYR A 25 4.53 7.26 -12.61
N SER A 26 3.98 7.61 -11.47
CA SER A 26 2.73 8.35 -11.38
C SER A 26 2.69 9.24 -10.14
N ILE A 27 1.51 9.73 -9.79
CA ILE A 27 1.23 10.44 -8.55
C ILE A 27 0.72 9.44 -7.51
N GLN A 28 1.29 9.45 -6.30
CA GLN A 28 0.72 8.71 -5.18
C GLN A 28 -0.70 9.24 -4.91
N GLY A 29 -1.68 8.39 -5.13
CA GLY A 29 -3.10 8.76 -5.05
C GLY A 29 -3.71 8.60 -3.67
N GLU A 30 -2.99 7.96 -2.74
CA GLU A 30 -3.47 7.58 -1.42
C GLU A 30 -2.41 7.87 -0.35
N SER A 31 -2.62 7.43 0.91
CA SER A 31 -1.70 7.60 2.02
C SER A 31 -1.46 9.06 2.46
N THR A 32 -0.61 9.25 3.44
CA THR A 32 -0.15 10.60 3.82
C THR A 32 0.83 11.20 2.81
N HIS A 33 1.25 10.42 1.82
CA HIS A 33 2.10 10.84 0.71
C HIS A 33 1.33 11.24 -0.55
N ALA A 34 -0.01 11.27 -0.50
CA ALA A 34 -0.87 11.65 -1.62
C ALA A 34 -0.43 12.97 -2.28
N GLY A 35 -0.43 13.00 -3.61
CA GLY A 35 0.00 14.15 -4.41
C GLY A 35 1.49 14.15 -4.76
N ARG A 36 2.31 13.27 -4.20
CA ARG A 36 3.75 13.20 -4.52
C ARG A 36 4.00 12.32 -5.75
N PRO A 37 4.96 12.68 -6.63
CA PRO A 37 5.49 11.75 -7.61
C PRO A 37 6.01 10.47 -6.93
N CYS A 38 5.70 9.31 -7.50
CA CYS A 38 6.03 8.01 -6.93
C CYS A 38 6.28 6.97 -8.02
N VAL A 39 7.26 6.09 -7.81
CA VAL A 39 7.43 4.89 -8.63
C VAL A 39 6.69 3.74 -7.97
N PHE A 40 5.78 3.13 -8.70
CA PHE A 40 5.04 1.97 -8.25
C PHE A 40 5.64 0.68 -8.80
N VAL A 41 5.79 -0.31 -7.94
CA VAL A 41 6.20 -1.67 -8.29
C VAL A 41 5.07 -2.60 -7.89
N ARG A 42 4.24 -2.96 -8.86
CA ARG A 42 3.11 -3.87 -8.64
C ARG A 42 3.52 -5.32 -8.88
N LEU A 43 3.41 -6.13 -7.85
CA LEU A 43 3.70 -7.55 -7.88
C LEU A 43 2.45 -8.35 -8.26
N THR A 44 2.67 -9.51 -8.87
CA THR A 44 1.61 -10.45 -9.25
C THR A 44 1.30 -11.42 -8.11
N GLY A 45 0.02 -11.75 -7.97
CA GLY A 45 -0.51 -12.71 -7.01
C GLY A 45 -1.13 -12.07 -5.78
N CYS A 46 -2.25 -12.61 -5.34
CA CYS A 46 -2.95 -12.22 -4.12
C CYS A 46 -3.61 -13.44 -3.49
N ASN A 47 -3.61 -13.51 -2.17
CA ASN A 47 -4.27 -14.54 -1.37
C ASN A 47 -5.71 -14.17 -0.97
N LEU A 48 -6.17 -12.97 -1.37
CA LEU A 48 -7.51 -12.46 -1.12
C LEU A 48 -8.32 -12.31 -2.42
N ARG A 49 -9.65 -12.19 -2.28
CA ARG A 49 -10.60 -11.94 -3.39
C ARG A 49 -11.64 -10.93 -2.94
N CYS A 50 -11.19 -9.71 -2.64
CA CYS A 50 -12.06 -8.64 -2.20
C CYS A 50 -13.11 -8.30 -3.27
N LYS A 51 -14.36 -8.07 -2.87
CA LYS A 51 -15.49 -7.82 -3.79
C LYS A 51 -15.33 -6.60 -4.69
N TRP A 52 -14.59 -5.59 -4.23
CA TRP A 52 -14.32 -4.35 -4.97
C TRP A 52 -12.87 -4.18 -5.37
N CYS A 53 -12.16 -5.31 -5.60
CA CYS A 53 -10.78 -5.26 -6.06
C CYS A 53 -10.69 -4.54 -7.40
N ASP A 54 -9.90 -3.48 -7.46
CA ASP A 54 -9.70 -2.70 -8.69
C ASP A 54 -8.45 -3.12 -9.48
N THR A 55 -7.71 -4.11 -8.97
CA THR A 55 -6.46 -4.60 -9.56
C THR A 55 -6.48 -6.11 -9.79
N GLU A 56 -7.64 -6.70 -10.15
CA GLU A 56 -7.77 -8.14 -10.41
C GLU A 56 -6.80 -8.66 -11.49
N TYR A 57 -6.40 -7.79 -12.43
CA TYR A 57 -5.40 -8.12 -13.44
C TYR A 57 -4.04 -8.49 -12.82
N ALA A 58 -3.73 -8.00 -11.62
CA ALA A 58 -2.52 -8.35 -10.89
C ALA A 58 -2.56 -9.76 -10.25
N PHE A 59 -3.67 -10.49 -10.33
CA PHE A 59 -3.72 -11.85 -9.78
C PHE A 59 -2.87 -12.84 -10.57
N TYR A 60 -2.76 -12.66 -11.88
CA TYR A 60 -2.20 -13.67 -12.77
C TYR A 60 -1.20 -13.13 -13.80
N GLU A 61 -1.36 -11.89 -14.24
CA GLU A 61 -0.52 -11.28 -15.27
C GLU A 61 0.83 -10.85 -14.70
N GLY A 62 1.87 -10.90 -15.52
CA GLY A 62 3.18 -10.36 -15.15
C GLY A 62 4.35 -11.13 -15.74
N ASN A 63 5.55 -10.64 -15.46
CA ASN A 63 6.80 -11.20 -15.95
C ASN A 63 7.79 -11.43 -14.79
N ARG A 64 8.61 -12.47 -14.91
CA ARG A 64 9.67 -12.71 -13.93
C ARG A 64 10.86 -11.80 -14.21
N MET A 65 11.20 -11.00 -13.22
CA MET A 65 12.34 -10.10 -13.23
C MET A 65 13.26 -10.39 -12.04
N SER A 66 14.56 -10.26 -12.22
CA SER A 66 15.51 -10.24 -11.10
C SER A 66 15.38 -8.95 -10.31
N ILE A 67 15.77 -8.97 -9.03
CA ILE A 67 15.77 -7.78 -8.17
C ILE A 67 16.61 -6.66 -8.81
N SER A 68 17.74 -7.01 -9.47
CA SER A 68 18.59 -6.04 -10.16
C SER A 68 17.87 -5.35 -11.32
N GLU A 69 17.12 -6.09 -12.15
CA GLU A 69 16.35 -5.52 -13.25
C GLU A 69 15.25 -4.59 -12.74
N VAL A 70 14.56 -4.97 -11.66
CA VAL A 70 13.55 -4.12 -11.00
C VAL A 70 14.19 -2.84 -10.47
N ALA A 71 15.28 -2.96 -9.72
CA ALA A 71 16.00 -1.83 -9.15
C ALA A 71 16.55 -0.87 -10.23
N GLU A 72 17.03 -1.39 -11.36
CA GLU A 72 17.47 -0.57 -12.48
C GLU A 72 16.33 0.22 -13.11
N LYS A 73 15.17 -0.41 -13.31
CA LYS A 73 13.97 0.27 -13.80
C LYS A 73 13.52 1.38 -12.86
N ILE A 74 13.49 1.13 -11.55
CA ILE A 74 13.11 2.14 -10.54
C ILE A 74 14.07 3.34 -10.64
N ARG A 75 15.38 3.11 -10.66
CA ARG A 75 16.39 4.17 -10.77
C ARG A 75 16.22 5.01 -12.05
N GLY A 76 15.78 4.38 -13.13
CA GLY A 76 15.54 5.07 -14.41
C GLY A 76 14.52 6.21 -14.32
N TYR A 77 13.55 6.13 -13.39
CA TYR A 77 12.55 7.18 -13.16
C TYR A 77 13.06 8.38 -12.36
N ARG A 78 14.23 8.28 -11.71
CA ARG A 78 14.84 9.36 -10.91
C ARG A 78 13.90 9.95 -9.86
N CYS A 79 13.14 9.11 -9.19
CA CYS A 79 12.24 9.46 -8.10
C CYS A 79 12.66 8.74 -6.83
N ASP A 80 12.66 9.43 -5.71
CA ASP A 80 13.09 8.94 -4.40
C ASP A 80 11.96 8.29 -3.58
N LEU A 81 10.70 8.43 -4.01
CA LEU A 81 9.57 7.75 -3.40
C LEU A 81 9.21 6.51 -4.22
N VAL A 82 9.23 5.35 -3.58
CA VAL A 82 8.92 4.06 -4.20
C VAL A 82 7.85 3.36 -3.38
N GLU A 83 6.78 2.91 -4.04
CA GLU A 83 5.79 2.06 -3.41
C GLU A 83 5.79 0.66 -4.02
N VAL A 84 5.97 -0.34 -3.17
CA VAL A 84 5.78 -1.73 -3.53
C VAL A 84 4.34 -2.11 -3.17
N THR A 85 3.60 -2.56 -4.15
CA THR A 85 2.19 -2.93 -4.03
C THR A 85 1.91 -4.19 -4.88
N GLY A 86 0.67 -4.47 -5.21
CA GLY A 86 0.37 -5.56 -6.12
C GLY A 86 -1.02 -6.10 -5.94
N GLY A 87 -1.14 -7.44 -6.01
CA GLY A 87 -2.13 -8.18 -5.28
C GLY A 87 -1.77 -8.14 -3.79
N GLU A 88 -0.92 -9.09 -3.33
CA GLU A 88 -0.31 -9.04 -2.02
C GLU A 88 1.22 -9.20 -2.17
N PRO A 89 2.00 -8.13 -1.98
CA PRO A 89 3.43 -8.16 -2.25
C PRO A 89 4.21 -9.11 -1.33
N LEU A 90 3.75 -9.30 -0.09
CA LEU A 90 4.43 -10.14 0.91
C LEU A 90 4.33 -11.64 0.64
N LEU A 91 3.60 -12.06 -0.39
CA LEU A 91 3.60 -13.46 -0.85
C LEU A 91 4.90 -13.84 -1.57
N GLN A 92 5.72 -12.88 -1.96
CA GLN A 92 6.97 -13.11 -2.69
C GLN A 92 8.17 -12.78 -1.80
N GLU A 93 8.95 -13.78 -1.40
CA GLU A 93 10.12 -13.60 -0.52
C GLU A 93 11.14 -12.58 -1.09
N GLY A 94 11.24 -12.44 -2.40
CA GLY A 94 12.11 -11.44 -3.04
C GLY A 94 11.73 -9.98 -2.78
N VAL A 95 10.56 -9.70 -2.16
CA VAL A 95 10.16 -8.34 -1.78
C VAL A 95 11.08 -7.77 -0.68
N TYR A 96 11.50 -8.61 0.26
CA TYR A 96 12.34 -8.16 1.37
C TYR A 96 13.70 -7.64 0.88
N PRO A 97 14.50 -8.41 0.11
CA PRO A 97 15.75 -7.87 -0.42
C PRO A 97 15.55 -6.75 -1.46
N LEU A 98 14.40 -6.66 -2.15
CA LEU A 98 14.11 -5.52 -3.01
C LEU A 98 13.95 -4.23 -2.19
N THR A 99 13.10 -4.26 -1.15
CA THR A 99 12.87 -3.08 -0.28
C THR A 99 14.14 -2.66 0.42
N GLU A 100 14.95 -3.61 0.90
CA GLU A 100 16.27 -3.31 1.49
C GLU A 100 17.19 -2.61 0.49
N ALA A 101 17.30 -3.14 -0.74
CA ALA A 101 18.13 -2.54 -1.78
C ALA A 101 17.71 -1.11 -2.14
N MET A 102 16.40 -0.80 -2.11
CA MET A 102 15.89 0.55 -2.34
C MET A 102 16.22 1.49 -1.18
N LEU A 103 16.05 1.03 0.06
CA LEU A 103 16.44 1.78 1.25
C LEU A 103 17.95 2.11 1.27
N GLU A 104 18.79 1.14 0.94
CA GLU A 104 20.24 1.33 0.85
C GLU A 104 20.64 2.31 -0.28
N ALA A 105 19.83 2.38 -1.33
CA ALA A 105 20.00 3.38 -2.39
C ALA A 105 19.48 4.79 -1.99
N GLY A 106 18.93 4.96 -0.80
CA GLY A 106 18.45 6.25 -0.27
C GLY A 106 17.00 6.58 -0.60
N ALA A 107 16.23 5.62 -1.14
CA ALA A 107 14.82 5.84 -1.41
C ALA A 107 13.97 5.85 -0.12
N THR A 108 12.87 6.60 -0.14
CA THR A 108 11.75 6.41 0.77
C THR A 108 10.90 5.26 0.23
N VAL A 109 10.84 4.15 0.96
CA VAL A 109 10.15 2.94 0.52
C VAL A 109 8.87 2.76 1.30
N MET A 110 7.77 2.61 0.58
CA MET A 110 6.46 2.26 1.10
C MET A 110 6.07 0.87 0.61
N ILE A 111 5.27 0.18 1.39
CA ILE A 111 4.63 -1.07 0.99
C ILE A 111 3.15 -1.04 1.34
N GLU A 112 2.29 -1.25 0.36
CA GLU A 112 0.87 -1.46 0.58
C GLU A 112 0.59 -2.96 0.67
N THR A 113 0.06 -3.40 1.82
CA THR A 113 -0.28 -4.80 2.11
C THR A 113 -1.71 -4.93 2.60
N SER A 114 -2.32 -6.05 2.30
CA SER A 114 -3.68 -6.38 2.75
C SER A 114 -3.79 -6.63 4.27
N GLY A 115 -2.66 -6.70 4.99
CA GLY A 115 -2.66 -7.08 6.40
C GLY A 115 -2.94 -8.56 6.69
N ALA A 116 -3.09 -9.40 5.66
CA ALA A 116 -3.36 -10.84 5.79
C ALA A 116 -2.09 -11.71 5.78
N VAL A 117 -0.91 -11.09 5.64
CA VAL A 117 0.40 -11.75 5.67
C VAL A 117 1.24 -11.09 6.75
N ASP A 118 2.13 -11.87 7.39
CA ASP A 118 3.02 -11.40 8.44
C ASP A 118 3.98 -10.31 7.93
N VAL A 119 3.97 -9.14 8.57
CA VAL A 119 4.82 -7.99 8.24
C VAL A 119 6.11 -7.94 9.05
N SER A 120 6.32 -8.84 9.99
CA SER A 120 7.44 -8.81 10.95
C SER A 120 8.83 -8.87 10.32
N LYS A 121 8.91 -9.46 9.12
CA LYS A 121 10.16 -9.58 8.35
C LYS A 121 10.58 -8.30 7.62
N LEU A 122 9.70 -7.30 7.50
CA LEU A 122 10.02 -6.05 6.82
C LEU A 122 11.02 -5.23 7.63
N ASP A 123 11.99 -4.63 6.93
CA ASP A 123 12.87 -3.64 7.54
C ASP A 123 12.02 -2.51 8.18
N PRO A 124 12.27 -2.13 9.43
CA PRO A 124 11.47 -1.11 10.12
C PRO A 124 11.52 0.28 9.46
N ARG A 125 12.44 0.52 8.54
CA ARG A 125 12.50 1.74 7.73
C ARG A 125 11.46 1.79 6.63
N VAL A 126 10.93 0.64 6.19
CA VAL A 126 9.83 0.56 5.22
C VAL A 126 8.56 1.07 5.86
N ILE A 127 7.91 2.02 5.22
CA ILE A 127 6.60 2.56 5.64
C ILE A 127 5.53 1.57 5.19
N LYS A 128 4.82 0.98 6.14
CA LYS A 128 3.73 0.03 5.86
C LYS A 128 2.40 0.78 5.78
N ILE A 129 1.68 0.59 4.67
CA ILE A 129 0.29 1.00 4.53
C ILE A 129 -0.52 -0.29 4.61
N MET A 130 -1.09 -0.57 5.78
CA MET A 130 -1.79 -1.82 6.05
C MET A 130 -3.30 -1.63 5.85
N ASP A 131 -3.83 -2.21 4.80
CA ASP A 131 -5.26 -2.15 4.44
C ASP A 131 -6.04 -3.25 5.19
N LEU A 132 -6.58 -2.89 6.35
CA LEU A 132 -7.46 -3.78 7.12
C LEU A 132 -8.81 -3.93 6.43
N LYS A 133 -9.15 -5.17 6.09
CA LYS A 133 -10.33 -5.49 5.30
C LYS A 133 -11.60 -5.43 6.14
N CYS A 134 -12.55 -4.55 5.72
CA CYS A 134 -13.87 -4.45 6.32
C CYS A 134 -14.75 -5.66 5.93
N PRO A 135 -15.82 -5.95 6.69
CA PRO A 135 -16.72 -7.09 6.44
C PRO A 135 -17.30 -7.14 5.02
N GLY A 136 -17.69 -5.97 4.48
CA GLY A 136 -18.22 -5.86 3.12
C GLY A 136 -17.28 -6.37 2.04
N SER A 137 -15.96 -6.33 2.25
CA SER A 137 -14.96 -6.85 1.31
C SER A 137 -15.07 -8.37 1.09
N GLY A 138 -15.64 -9.11 2.06
CA GLY A 138 -15.66 -10.57 2.10
C GLY A 138 -14.40 -11.22 2.65
N GLU A 139 -13.38 -10.43 3.03
CA GLU A 139 -12.05 -10.90 3.46
C GLU A 139 -11.67 -10.46 4.89
N CYS A 140 -12.63 -9.96 5.66
CA CYS A 140 -12.42 -9.41 7.01
C CYS A 140 -11.74 -10.40 7.96
N GLU A 141 -12.11 -11.69 7.90
CA GLU A 141 -11.55 -12.74 8.75
C GLU A 141 -10.08 -13.08 8.44
N ARG A 142 -9.55 -12.51 7.35
CA ARG A 142 -8.16 -12.70 6.94
C ARG A 142 -7.21 -11.66 7.56
N ASN A 143 -7.73 -10.65 8.26
CA ASN A 143 -6.89 -9.67 8.96
C ASN A 143 -6.02 -10.34 10.01
N LEU A 144 -4.70 -10.29 9.87
CA LEU A 144 -3.74 -10.83 10.84
C LEU A 144 -3.45 -9.76 11.89
N TRP A 145 -4.20 -9.80 12.99
CA TRP A 145 -4.15 -8.77 14.04
C TRP A 145 -2.80 -8.65 14.74
N SER A 146 -1.99 -9.72 14.77
CA SER A 146 -0.62 -9.67 15.30
C SER A 146 0.28 -8.70 14.54
N ASN A 147 -0.06 -8.34 13.30
CA ASN A 147 0.69 -7.34 12.54
C ASN A 147 0.69 -5.97 13.21
N LEU A 148 -0.32 -5.66 14.04
CA LEU A 148 -0.38 -4.41 14.80
C LEU A 148 0.81 -4.21 15.74
N ASP A 149 1.43 -5.30 16.22
CA ASP A 149 2.58 -5.26 17.11
C ASP A 149 3.90 -4.91 16.38
N HIS A 150 3.88 -4.93 15.05
CA HIS A 150 5.00 -4.61 14.17
C HIS A 150 4.86 -3.26 13.46
N LEU A 151 3.80 -2.50 13.78
CA LEU A 151 3.61 -1.14 13.27
C LEU A 151 4.29 -0.11 14.17
N THR A 152 4.61 1.02 13.57
CA THR A 152 5.23 2.18 14.22
C THR A 152 4.47 3.45 13.83
N MET A 153 4.82 4.57 14.45
CA MET A 153 4.25 5.89 14.10
C MET A 153 4.68 6.41 12.70
N ARG A 154 5.42 5.63 11.94
CA ARG A 154 5.70 5.88 10.52
C ARG A 154 4.73 5.18 9.58
N ASP A 155 4.03 4.19 10.11
CA ASP A 155 3.14 3.32 9.34
C ASP A 155 1.71 3.86 9.35
N GLU A 156 0.90 3.38 8.43
CA GLU A 156 -0.47 3.79 8.24
C GLU A 156 -1.41 2.58 8.23
N ILE A 157 -2.60 2.75 8.75
CA ILE A 157 -3.67 1.77 8.67
C ILE A 157 -4.78 2.33 7.79
N LYS A 158 -5.17 1.58 6.76
CA LYS A 158 -6.20 1.95 5.80
C LYS A 158 -7.44 1.06 5.97
N PHE A 159 -8.61 1.65 5.77
CA PHE A 159 -9.89 0.96 5.66
C PHE A 159 -10.61 1.44 4.40
N VAL A 160 -11.05 0.51 3.56
CA VAL A 160 -11.90 0.80 2.42
C VAL A 160 -13.33 0.41 2.78
N VAL A 161 -14.21 1.41 2.81
CA VAL A 161 -15.55 1.36 3.39
C VAL A 161 -16.60 1.37 2.29
N ALA A 162 -17.45 0.37 2.24
CA ALA A 162 -18.49 0.24 1.23
C ALA A 162 -19.86 0.82 1.68
N ASP A 163 -20.13 0.79 2.97
CA ASP A 163 -21.40 1.22 3.56
C ASP A 163 -21.26 1.60 5.04
N ARG A 164 -22.39 1.89 5.68
CA ARG A 164 -22.42 2.26 7.10
C ARG A 164 -21.96 1.13 8.02
N ALA A 165 -22.23 -0.13 7.70
CA ALA A 165 -21.82 -1.27 8.53
C ALA A 165 -20.29 -1.44 8.51
N ASP A 166 -19.64 -1.26 7.36
CA ASP A 166 -18.18 -1.25 7.25
C ASP A 166 -17.55 -0.10 8.04
N TYR A 167 -18.17 1.09 7.96
CA TYR A 167 -17.72 2.24 8.75
C TYR A 167 -17.78 1.96 10.25
N GLU A 168 -18.90 1.44 10.75
CA GLU A 168 -19.09 1.12 12.17
C GLU A 168 -18.08 0.08 12.63
N TRP A 169 -17.85 -0.95 11.84
CA TRP A 169 -16.82 -1.95 12.12
C TRP A 169 -15.40 -1.33 12.16
N ALA A 170 -15.05 -0.47 11.20
CA ALA A 170 -13.75 0.22 11.18
C ALA A 170 -13.59 1.13 12.40
N ARG A 171 -14.62 1.93 12.74
CA ARG A 171 -14.67 2.76 13.95
C ARG A 171 -14.44 1.93 15.21
N ASP A 172 -15.16 0.83 15.36
CA ASP A 172 -15.06 -0.04 16.53
C ASP A 172 -13.67 -0.69 16.61
N ALA A 173 -13.07 -1.11 15.48
CA ALA A 173 -11.71 -1.61 15.42
C ALA A 173 -10.69 -0.51 15.83
N ILE A 174 -10.86 0.73 15.37
CA ILE A 174 -10.01 1.86 15.72
C ILE A 174 -10.01 2.10 17.23
N VAL A 175 -11.19 2.08 17.85
CA VAL A 175 -11.34 2.36 19.27
C VAL A 175 -10.88 1.18 20.13
N THR A 176 -11.41 -0.03 19.87
CA THR A 176 -11.17 -1.20 20.72
C THR A 176 -9.75 -1.72 20.66
N ARG A 177 -9.05 -1.50 19.55
CA ARG A 177 -7.64 -1.90 19.36
C ARG A 177 -6.66 -0.76 19.56
N GLU A 178 -7.13 0.41 19.98
CA GLU A 178 -6.30 1.60 20.21
C GLU A 178 -5.38 1.94 19.02
N LEU A 179 -5.88 1.82 17.79
CA LEU A 179 -5.07 1.98 16.57
C LEU A 179 -4.33 3.32 16.48
N PRO A 180 -4.84 4.47 17.00
CA PRO A 180 -4.09 5.74 17.01
C PRO A 180 -2.76 5.69 17.79
N ARG A 181 -2.56 4.67 18.62
CA ARG A 181 -1.30 4.47 19.36
C ARG A 181 -0.33 3.55 18.63
N ARG A 182 -0.77 2.91 17.54
CA ARG A 182 0.01 1.88 16.81
C ARG A 182 0.52 2.35 15.47
N ALA A 183 -0.13 3.34 14.86
CA ALA A 183 0.23 3.86 13.54
C ALA A 183 0.14 5.39 13.54
N GLY A 184 0.91 6.02 12.63
CA GLY A 184 0.95 7.48 12.52
C GLY A 184 -0.25 8.09 11.82
N ALA A 185 -0.96 7.30 11.02
CA ALA A 185 -2.20 7.71 10.37
C ALA A 185 -3.20 6.57 10.26
N LEU A 186 -4.48 6.92 10.40
CA LEU A 186 -5.61 6.05 10.11
C LEU A 186 -6.38 6.68 8.95
N LEU A 187 -6.59 5.89 7.90
CA LEU A 187 -7.13 6.35 6.62
C LEU A 187 -8.45 5.64 6.34
N LEU A 188 -9.48 6.39 6.02
CA LEU A 188 -10.76 5.85 5.57
C LEU A 188 -11.04 6.32 4.15
N SER A 189 -11.24 5.38 3.24
CA SER A 189 -11.59 5.62 1.84
C SER A 189 -12.96 5.03 1.54
N PRO A 190 -13.85 5.74 0.84
CA PRO A 190 -15.08 5.15 0.34
C PRO A 190 -14.74 4.21 -0.83
N VAL A 191 -15.46 3.10 -0.96
CA VAL A 191 -15.44 2.29 -2.20
C VAL A 191 -15.92 3.18 -3.34
N HIS A 192 -15.07 3.35 -4.35
CA HIS A 192 -15.35 4.23 -5.49
C HIS A 192 -16.62 3.80 -6.23
N GLY A 193 -17.53 4.74 -6.45
CA GLY A 193 -18.80 4.50 -7.12
C GLY A 193 -19.87 3.75 -6.30
N GLN A 194 -19.58 3.36 -5.04
CA GLN A 194 -20.53 2.66 -4.19
C GLN A 194 -20.93 3.50 -2.97
N LEU A 195 -19.98 4.11 -2.27
CA LEU A 195 -20.26 4.98 -1.14
C LEU A 195 -19.99 6.43 -1.50
N GLU A 196 -20.99 7.29 -1.30
CA GLU A 196 -20.83 8.74 -1.50
C GLU A 196 -19.80 9.31 -0.52
N PRO A 197 -18.76 10.02 -1.00
CA PRO A 197 -17.72 10.59 -0.15
C PRO A 197 -18.27 11.50 0.95
N ALA A 198 -19.32 12.28 0.67
CA ALA A 198 -19.94 13.17 1.64
C ALA A 198 -20.58 12.40 2.82
N ALA A 199 -21.10 11.20 2.58
CA ALA A 199 -21.66 10.36 3.65
C ALA A 199 -20.55 9.88 4.61
N LEU A 200 -19.44 9.37 4.07
CA LEU A 200 -18.28 8.97 4.89
C LEU A 200 -17.73 10.16 5.70
N ALA A 201 -17.59 11.33 5.06
CA ALA A 201 -17.13 12.54 5.73
C ALA A 201 -18.05 12.91 6.91
N SER A 202 -19.37 12.87 6.71
CA SER A 202 -20.35 13.16 7.76
C SER A 202 -20.17 12.22 8.96
N TRP A 203 -20.05 10.91 8.71
CA TRP A 203 -19.90 9.93 9.79
C TRP A 203 -18.61 10.14 10.60
N ILE A 204 -17.48 10.42 9.92
CA ILE A 204 -16.20 10.71 10.59
C ILE A 204 -16.33 11.94 11.49
N LEU A 205 -17.01 13.00 11.01
CA LEU A 205 -17.19 14.24 11.76
C LEU A 205 -18.17 14.08 12.93
N GLU A 206 -19.28 13.37 12.73
CA GLU A 206 -20.28 13.08 13.77
C GLU A 206 -19.66 12.31 14.94
N ASP A 207 -18.85 11.28 14.63
CA ASP A 207 -18.20 10.44 15.64
C ASP A 207 -16.89 11.05 16.18
N ARG A 208 -16.44 12.18 15.62
CA ARG A 208 -15.14 12.80 15.92
C ARG A 208 -13.99 11.79 15.87
N LEU A 209 -14.07 10.90 14.88
CA LEU A 209 -13.12 9.80 14.74
C LEU A 209 -11.73 10.34 14.44
N PRO A 210 -10.65 9.92 15.13
CA PRO A 210 -9.28 10.38 14.89
C PRO A 210 -8.70 9.70 13.63
N ALA A 211 -9.34 9.90 12.48
CA ALA A 211 -8.98 9.33 11.21
C ALA A 211 -9.02 10.38 10.10
N ARG A 212 -8.23 10.17 9.06
CA ARG A 212 -8.22 11.00 7.86
C ARG A 212 -9.10 10.35 6.81
N MET A 213 -10.02 11.12 6.27
CA MET A 213 -10.69 10.73 5.03
C MET A 213 -9.74 10.94 3.85
N GLN A 214 -9.70 9.99 2.94
CA GLN A 214 -9.00 10.14 1.67
C GLN A 214 -9.87 9.66 0.50
N LEU A 215 -9.65 10.26 -0.67
CA LEU A 215 -10.14 9.75 -1.95
C LEU A 215 -8.96 9.14 -2.70
N GLN A 216 -9.26 8.20 -3.58
CA GLN A 216 -8.28 7.65 -4.50
C GLN A 216 -8.06 8.69 -5.62
N MET A 217 -7.01 9.54 -5.48
CA MET A 217 -6.77 10.67 -6.40
C MET A 217 -6.62 10.23 -7.85
N HIS A 218 -5.97 9.09 -8.08
CA HIS A 218 -5.79 8.55 -9.43
C HIS A 218 -7.13 8.33 -10.14
N LYS A 219 -8.17 7.89 -9.44
CA LYS A 219 -9.53 7.72 -10.00
C LYS A 219 -10.23 9.05 -10.32
N GLN A 220 -9.78 10.16 -9.72
CA GLN A 220 -10.29 11.49 -10.02
C GLN A 220 -9.51 12.15 -11.16
N ILE A 221 -8.19 11.92 -11.21
CA ILE A 221 -7.31 12.52 -12.22
C ILE A 221 -7.43 11.77 -13.55
N TRP A 222 -7.51 10.43 -13.50
CA TRP A 222 -7.57 9.55 -14.67
C TRP A 222 -8.72 8.55 -14.56
N PRO A 223 -9.99 9.02 -14.61
CA PRO A 223 -11.15 8.17 -14.35
C PRO A 223 -11.31 6.98 -15.32
N ASP A 224 -10.78 7.13 -16.55
CA ASP A 224 -10.90 6.13 -17.62
C ASP A 224 -9.64 5.24 -17.76
N ILE A 225 -8.62 5.44 -16.91
CA ILE A 225 -7.37 4.68 -16.98
C ILE A 225 -7.24 3.77 -15.77
N SER A 226 -7.11 2.47 -16.02
CA SER A 226 -7.05 1.45 -14.97
C SER A 226 -5.64 0.92 -14.68
N ARG A 227 -4.63 1.28 -15.48
CA ARG A 227 -3.25 0.79 -15.34
C ARG A 227 -2.23 1.91 -15.55
N GLY A 228 -1.12 1.83 -14.82
CA GLY A 228 0.00 2.77 -15.00
C GLY A 228 -0.25 4.18 -14.45
N VAL A 229 -1.28 4.34 -13.61
CA VAL A 229 -1.70 5.63 -13.02
C VAL A 229 -1.89 5.56 -11.52
#